data_555b0f33eb2d0bb27c150e42be1918f8
#
_entry.id   555b0f33eb2d0bb27c150e42be1918f8
#
_cell.length_a   1.000
_cell.length_b   1.000
_cell.length_c   1.000
_cell.angle_alpha   90.00
_cell.angle_beta   90.00
_cell.angle_gamma   90.00
#
_symmetry.space_group_name_H-M   'P 1'
#
loop_
_entity.id
_entity.type
_entity.pdbx_description
1 polymer ?
#
loop_
_entity_poly.entity_id
_entity_poly.type
_entity_poly.pdbx_seq_one_letter_code
_entity_poly.pdbx_strand_id
1 'polypeptide(L)'
;YKQTLANSNHLFGLFIGAMVFTLKSMILNMIFIHSYILFMMAMTMITDFSSVLLDTTDNQIILPKPVNSKTLFVARLVHILVYLLQFTIALAIFPIVFIFIQYGLVTGLVSVVTILLTVAFAVFLTYLLYALILQFSNEEKVKDIVGYFQIFMTVFFAIGFQVIPRLIDFHELSAMFELQWYSYFLPPVWMALMLDAFNTGNFEWVNWCRFPTH
;
A
#
# COMPACT_ATOMS: atom_id res chain seq x y z
N TYR A 1 -11.42 -19.86 3.82
CA TYR A 1 -10.10 -19.16 3.85
C TYR A 1 -10.18 -17.80 3.15
N LYS A 2 -10.65 -17.73 1.87
CA LYS A 2 -10.79 -16.44 1.15
C LYS A 2 -11.75 -15.46 1.83
N GLN A 3 -12.86 -15.94 2.36
CA GLN A 3 -13.83 -15.09 3.09
C GLN A 3 -13.27 -14.56 4.41
N THR A 4 -12.47 -15.34 5.12
CA THR A 4 -11.84 -14.91 6.39
C THR A 4 -10.81 -13.82 6.15
N LEU A 5 -10.01 -13.94 5.09
CA LEU A 5 -9.05 -12.91 4.68
C LEU A 5 -9.73 -11.61 4.24
N ALA A 6 -10.82 -11.70 3.47
CA ALA A 6 -11.58 -10.52 3.08
C ALA A 6 -12.15 -9.80 4.30
N ASN A 7 -12.72 -10.53 5.26
CA ASN A 7 -13.27 -9.95 6.49
C ASN A 7 -12.20 -9.28 7.36
N SER A 8 -11.01 -9.88 7.49
CA SER A 8 -9.90 -9.27 8.24
C SER A 8 -9.43 -7.97 7.58
N ASN A 9 -9.31 -7.94 6.26
CA ASN A 9 -8.89 -6.75 5.53
C ASN A 9 -9.89 -5.58 5.67
N HIS A 10 -11.20 -5.88 5.69
CA HIS A 10 -12.23 -4.87 5.95
C HIS A 10 -12.13 -4.30 7.36
N LEU A 11 -11.88 -5.14 8.37
CA LEU A 11 -11.69 -4.68 9.75
C LEU A 11 -10.46 -3.78 9.89
N PHE A 12 -9.34 -4.12 9.26
CA PHE A 12 -8.15 -3.26 9.24
C PHE A 12 -8.41 -1.95 8.49
N GLY A 13 -9.09 -2.02 7.35
CA GLY A 13 -9.48 -0.82 6.61
C GLY A 13 -10.38 0.11 7.43
N LEU A 14 -11.33 -0.46 8.18
CA LEU A 14 -12.20 0.30 9.08
C LEU A 14 -11.39 0.96 10.21
N PHE A 15 -10.46 0.25 10.82
CA PHE A 15 -9.62 0.79 11.88
C PHE A 15 -8.75 1.96 11.37
N ILE A 16 -8.06 1.77 10.25
CA ILE A 16 -7.25 2.83 9.65
C ILE A 16 -8.11 4.01 9.20
N GLY A 17 -9.28 3.76 8.62
CA GLY A 17 -10.22 4.81 8.26
C GLY A 17 -10.71 5.61 9.47
N ALA A 18 -10.97 4.95 10.59
CA ALA A 18 -11.38 5.62 11.83
C ALA A 18 -10.29 6.55 12.41
N MET A 19 -9.01 6.29 12.12
CA MET A 19 -7.91 7.21 12.51
C MET A 19 -8.07 8.61 11.91
N VAL A 20 -8.77 8.76 10.78
CA VAL A 20 -9.07 10.07 10.16
C VAL A 20 -9.79 11.00 11.13
N PHE A 21 -10.61 10.46 12.03
CA PHE A 21 -11.33 11.25 13.04
C PHE A 21 -10.52 11.53 14.32
N THR A 22 -9.45 10.76 14.55
CA THR A 22 -8.67 10.88 15.79
C THR A 22 -7.51 11.84 15.68
N LEU A 23 -6.89 11.93 14.51
CA LEU A 23 -5.72 12.78 14.30
C LEU A 23 -6.15 14.17 13.78
N LYS A 24 -5.63 15.24 14.37
CA LYS A 24 -5.94 16.61 13.97
C LYS A 24 -5.26 17.02 12.66
N SER A 25 -4.07 16.47 12.38
CA SER A 25 -3.32 16.78 11.18
C SER A 25 -3.81 15.96 9.98
N MET A 26 -4.31 16.62 8.95
CA MET A 26 -4.71 15.98 7.69
C MET A 26 -3.54 15.25 7.02
N ILE A 27 -2.39 15.94 6.92
CA ILE A 27 -1.20 15.38 6.28
C ILE A 27 -0.78 14.08 6.96
N LEU A 28 -0.74 14.07 8.29
CA LEU A 28 -0.39 12.88 9.07
C LEU A 28 -1.38 11.72 8.83
N ASN A 29 -2.67 12.01 8.83
CA ASN A 29 -3.71 11.03 8.50
C ASN A 29 -3.48 10.39 7.14
N MET A 30 -3.25 11.23 6.13
CA MET A 30 -3.06 10.76 4.75
C MET A 30 -1.76 9.96 4.60
N ILE A 31 -0.69 10.35 5.30
CA ILE A 31 0.57 9.58 5.34
C ILE A 31 0.30 8.18 5.92
N PHE A 32 -0.41 8.06 7.02
CA PHE A 32 -0.73 6.77 7.63
C PHE A 32 -1.57 5.87 6.72
N ILE A 33 -2.61 6.43 6.09
CA ILE A 33 -3.49 5.68 5.18
C ILE A 33 -2.70 5.16 3.98
N HIS A 34 -1.93 6.03 3.30
CA HIS A 34 -1.17 5.63 2.12
C HIS A 34 -0.01 4.69 2.46
N SER A 35 0.66 4.89 3.60
CA SER A 35 1.70 3.96 4.07
C SER A 35 1.14 2.58 4.37
N TYR A 36 -0.03 2.52 5.01
CA TYR A 36 -0.71 1.27 5.29
C TYR A 36 -1.11 0.54 4.00
N ILE A 37 -1.74 1.24 3.05
CA ILE A 37 -2.15 0.66 1.77
C ILE A 37 -0.92 0.18 0.98
N LEU A 38 0.12 1.01 0.89
CA LEU A 38 1.38 0.67 0.23
C LEU A 38 1.97 -0.61 0.79
N PHE A 39 2.05 -0.68 2.13
CA PHE A 39 2.63 -1.81 2.82
C PHE A 39 1.81 -3.09 2.63
N MET A 40 0.49 -3.03 2.85
CA MET A 40 -0.39 -4.20 2.71
C MET A 40 -0.42 -4.71 1.27
N MET A 41 -0.41 -3.80 0.28
CA MET A 41 -0.32 -4.19 -1.14
C MET A 41 1.02 -4.83 -1.46
N ALA A 42 2.14 -4.26 -1.00
CA ALA A 42 3.46 -4.83 -1.22
C ALA A 42 3.57 -6.23 -0.60
N MET A 43 3.10 -6.43 0.64
CA MET A 43 3.09 -7.73 1.31
C MET A 43 2.25 -8.76 0.57
N THR A 44 1.07 -8.39 0.11
CA THR A 44 0.20 -9.27 -0.67
C THR A 44 0.86 -9.64 -2.00
N MET A 45 1.42 -8.67 -2.71
CA MET A 45 2.13 -8.91 -3.96
C MET A 45 3.35 -9.81 -3.78
N ILE A 46 4.13 -9.61 -2.71
CA ILE A 46 5.28 -10.47 -2.40
C ILE A 46 4.83 -11.91 -2.15
N THR A 47 3.71 -12.11 -1.46
CA THR A 47 3.16 -13.44 -1.18
C THR A 47 2.67 -14.13 -2.45
N ASP A 48 1.87 -13.42 -3.25
CA ASP A 48 1.24 -13.99 -4.44
C ASP A 48 2.24 -14.20 -5.57
N PHE A 49 3.20 -13.31 -5.73
CA PHE A 49 4.21 -13.43 -6.77
C PHE A 49 5.09 -14.67 -6.54
N SER A 50 5.41 -14.98 -5.29
CA SER A 50 6.15 -16.20 -4.97
C SER A 50 5.36 -17.46 -5.31
N SER A 51 4.05 -17.46 -5.15
CA SER A 51 3.19 -18.59 -5.50
C SER A 51 2.99 -18.74 -7.02
N VAL A 52 2.81 -17.63 -7.75
CA VAL A 52 2.49 -17.65 -9.19
C VAL A 52 3.73 -17.86 -10.07
N LEU A 53 4.87 -17.25 -9.72
CA LEU A 53 6.12 -17.40 -10.50
C LEU A 53 6.82 -18.74 -10.27
N LEU A 54 6.65 -19.30 -9.07
CA LEU A 54 7.37 -20.49 -8.65
C LEU A 54 6.51 -21.77 -8.76
N ASP A 55 5.23 -21.64 -9.13
CA ASP A 55 4.39 -22.80 -9.41
C ASP A 55 4.55 -23.22 -10.88
N THR A 56 5.49 -24.12 -11.10
CA THR A 56 5.74 -24.75 -12.41
C THR A 56 4.67 -25.78 -12.78
N THR A 57 3.79 -26.15 -11.85
CA THR A 57 2.76 -27.18 -12.03
C THR A 57 1.73 -26.73 -13.08
N ASP A 58 1.33 -25.46 -13.04
CA ASP A 58 0.43 -24.87 -14.04
C ASP A 58 1.02 -24.90 -15.45
N ASN A 59 2.33 -24.70 -15.59
CA ASN A 59 3.01 -24.75 -16.87
C ASN A 59 2.97 -26.15 -17.47
N GLN A 60 3.11 -27.21 -16.66
CA GLN A 60 3.07 -28.59 -17.14
C GLN A 60 1.67 -29.01 -17.61
N ILE A 61 0.62 -28.42 -17.06
CA ILE A 61 -0.77 -28.74 -17.42
C ILE A 61 -1.23 -27.92 -18.65
N ILE A 62 -0.76 -26.68 -18.78
CA ILE A 62 -1.25 -25.74 -19.82
C ILE A 62 -0.42 -25.83 -21.10
N LEU A 63 0.89 -26.08 -21.03
CA LEU A 63 1.78 -26.19 -22.20
C LEU A 63 1.37 -27.26 -23.24
N PRO A 64 0.77 -28.41 -22.85
CA PRO A 64 0.31 -29.39 -23.84
C PRO A 64 -0.95 -28.97 -24.62
N LYS A 65 -1.64 -27.89 -24.21
CA LYS A 65 -2.85 -27.41 -24.88
C LYS A 65 -2.50 -26.42 -26.00
N PRO A 66 -3.24 -26.39 -27.14
CA PRO A 66 -2.98 -25.49 -28.23
C PRO A 66 -3.41 -24.05 -27.90
N VAL A 67 -2.80 -23.46 -26.87
CA VAL A 67 -3.08 -22.10 -26.42
C VAL A 67 -1.91 -21.19 -26.80
N ASN A 68 -2.21 -20.07 -27.43
CA ASN A 68 -1.19 -19.09 -27.78
C ASN A 68 -0.58 -18.48 -26.51
N SER A 69 0.74 -18.42 -26.44
CA SER A 69 1.48 -17.83 -25.29
C SER A 69 1.07 -16.39 -24.97
N LYS A 70 0.66 -15.61 -25.98
CA LYS A 70 0.09 -14.26 -25.79
C LYS A 70 -1.24 -14.29 -25.02
N THR A 71 -2.12 -15.22 -25.35
CA THR A 71 -3.43 -15.38 -24.69
C THR A 71 -3.24 -15.79 -23.23
N LEU A 72 -2.30 -16.69 -22.97
CA LEU A 72 -1.96 -17.12 -21.61
C LEU A 72 -1.40 -15.96 -20.77
N PHE A 73 -0.50 -15.17 -21.35
CA PHE A 73 0.06 -13.99 -20.69
C PHE A 73 -1.02 -12.97 -20.34
N VAL A 74 -1.89 -12.62 -21.29
CA VAL A 74 -3.00 -11.69 -21.08
C VAL A 74 -3.96 -12.20 -20.01
N ALA A 75 -4.30 -13.48 -20.03
CA ALA A 75 -5.19 -14.09 -19.04
C ALA A 75 -4.62 -13.99 -17.62
N ARG A 76 -3.32 -14.28 -17.44
CA ARG A 76 -2.63 -14.13 -16.15
C ARG A 76 -2.60 -12.67 -15.70
N LEU A 77 -2.29 -11.75 -16.61
CA LEU A 77 -2.25 -10.32 -16.31
C LEU A 77 -3.62 -9.80 -15.87
N VAL A 78 -4.69 -10.16 -16.56
CA VAL A 78 -6.05 -9.79 -16.20
C VAL A 78 -6.43 -10.38 -14.84
N HIS A 79 -6.08 -11.63 -14.57
CA HIS A 79 -6.34 -12.25 -13.26
C HIS A 79 -5.66 -11.49 -12.12
N ILE A 80 -4.38 -11.15 -12.29
CA ILE A 80 -3.63 -10.36 -11.30
C ILE A 80 -4.27 -8.98 -11.10
N LEU A 81 -4.63 -8.29 -12.18
CA LEU A 81 -5.28 -6.96 -12.09
C LEU A 81 -6.63 -7.02 -11.36
N VAL A 82 -7.47 -8.00 -11.67
CA VAL A 82 -8.77 -8.18 -10.99
C VAL A 82 -8.57 -8.44 -9.50
N TYR A 83 -7.61 -9.31 -9.17
CA TYR A 83 -7.29 -9.61 -7.78
C TYR A 83 -6.78 -8.37 -7.02
N LEU A 84 -5.86 -7.61 -7.62
CA LEU A 84 -5.34 -6.36 -7.04
C LEU A 84 -6.44 -5.33 -6.83
N LEU A 85 -7.35 -5.15 -7.80
CA LEU A 85 -8.48 -4.25 -7.66
C LEU A 85 -9.41 -4.67 -6.53
N GLN A 86 -9.75 -5.96 -6.45
CA GLN A 86 -10.60 -6.48 -5.37
C GLN A 86 -9.96 -6.27 -4.00
N PHE A 87 -8.66 -6.51 -3.88
CA PHE A 87 -7.92 -6.30 -2.64
C PHE A 87 -7.82 -4.81 -2.28
N THR A 88 -7.55 -3.96 -3.28
CA THR A 88 -7.53 -2.49 -3.09
C THR A 88 -8.87 -1.98 -2.58
N ILE A 89 -9.98 -2.40 -3.18
CA ILE A 89 -11.32 -2.01 -2.73
C ILE A 89 -11.55 -2.44 -1.27
N ALA A 90 -11.16 -3.67 -0.92
CA ALA A 90 -11.32 -4.17 0.44
C ALA A 90 -10.56 -3.35 1.49
N LEU A 91 -9.36 -2.86 1.15
CA LEU A 91 -8.53 -2.03 2.05
C LEU A 91 -8.96 -0.56 2.08
N ALA A 92 -9.34 -0.01 0.93
CA ALA A 92 -9.46 1.43 0.73
C ALA A 92 -10.90 1.95 0.94
N ILE A 93 -11.92 1.11 0.87
CA ILE A 93 -13.33 1.57 0.91
C ILE A 93 -13.62 2.38 2.17
N PHE A 94 -13.21 1.92 3.34
CA PHE A 94 -13.45 2.64 4.60
C PHE A 94 -12.63 3.93 4.70
N PRO A 95 -11.31 3.94 4.47
CA PRO A 95 -10.55 5.18 4.39
C PRO A 95 -11.15 6.21 3.43
N ILE A 96 -11.55 5.80 2.23
CA ILE A 96 -12.18 6.69 1.24
C ILE A 96 -13.47 7.28 1.78
N VAL A 97 -14.38 6.45 2.33
CA VAL A 97 -15.65 6.92 2.89
C VAL A 97 -15.42 7.92 4.02
N PHE A 98 -14.47 7.66 4.93
CA PHE A 98 -14.15 8.58 6.01
C PHE A 98 -13.54 9.89 5.51
N ILE A 99 -12.69 9.85 4.47
CA ILE A 99 -12.16 11.06 3.82
C ILE A 99 -13.29 11.89 3.20
N PHE A 100 -14.25 11.25 2.53
CA PHE A 100 -15.43 11.96 1.99
C PHE A 100 -16.24 12.67 3.07
N ILE A 101 -16.44 12.01 4.22
CA ILE A 101 -17.21 12.58 5.33
C ILE A 101 -16.44 13.75 5.98
N GLN A 102 -15.15 13.60 6.19
CA GLN A 102 -14.35 14.57 6.96
C GLN A 102 -13.86 15.75 6.13
N TYR A 103 -13.45 15.53 4.89
CA TYR A 103 -12.76 16.52 4.04
C TYR A 103 -13.56 16.92 2.79
N GLY A 104 -14.74 16.34 2.60
CA GLY A 104 -15.65 16.70 1.52
C GLY A 104 -15.40 15.99 0.19
N LEU A 105 -16.24 16.33 -0.81
CA LEU A 105 -16.35 15.61 -2.07
C LEU A 105 -15.06 15.69 -2.91
N VAL A 106 -14.46 16.88 -3.04
CA VAL A 106 -13.28 17.08 -3.90
C VAL A 106 -12.10 16.27 -3.38
N THR A 107 -11.79 16.40 -2.10
CA THR A 107 -10.70 15.65 -1.45
C THR A 107 -10.97 14.15 -1.50
N GLY A 108 -12.21 13.72 -1.32
CA GLY A 108 -12.62 12.33 -1.46
C GLY A 108 -12.39 11.76 -2.86
N LEU A 109 -12.72 12.51 -3.93
CA LEU A 109 -12.43 12.07 -5.30
C LEU A 109 -10.94 12.02 -5.59
N VAL A 110 -10.18 13.00 -5.14
CA VAL A 110 -8.71 13.00 -5.27
C VAL A 110 -8.09 11.84 -4.50
N SER A 111 -8.64 11.47 -3.34
CA SER A 111 -8.15 10.33 -2.55
C SER A 111 -8.27 8.99 -3.29
N VAL A 112 -9.32 8.80 -4.10
CA VAL A 112 -9.44 7.61 -4.97
C VAL A 112 -8.27 7.55 -5.95
N VAL A 113 -7.93 8.67 -6.58
CA VAL A 113 -6.82 8.74 -7.53
C VAL A 113 -5.48 8.49 -6.83
N THR A 114 -5.22 9.13 -5.69
CA THR A 114 -3.97 8.96 -4.95
C THR A 114 -3.81 7.54 -4.40
N ILE A 115 -4.88 6.88 -3.99
CA ILE A 115 -4.86 5.48 -3.56
C ILE A 115 -4.52 4.56 -4.75
N LEU A 116 -5.12 4.77 -5.92
CA LEU A 116 -4.77 4.00 -7.12
C LEU A 116 -3.30 4.20 -7.51
N LEU A 117 -2.77 5.41 -7.41
CA LEU A 117 -1.35 5.70 -7.64
C LEU A 117 -0.46 4.99 -6.61
N THR A 118 -0.86 4.96 -5.34
CA THR A 118 -0.16 4.23 -4.27
C THR A 118 -0.10 2.74 -4.56
N VAL A 119 -1.21 2.16 -5.02
CA VAL A 119 -1.28 0.74 -5.42
C VAL A 119 -0.38 0.48 -6.63
N ALA A 120 -0.45 1.31 -7.66
CA ALA A 120 0.42 1.19 -8.83
C ALA A 120 1.91 1.29 -8.45
N PHE A 121 2.25 2.18 -7.52
CA PHE A 121 3.60 2.30 -6.98
C PHE A 121 4.02 1.06 -6.18
N ALA A 122 3.14 0.48 -5.37
CA ALA A 122 3.39 -0.77 -4.64
C ALA A 122 3.70 -1.92 -5.60
N VAL A 123 2.93 -2.05 -6.67
CA VAL A 123 3.15 -3.05 -7.73
C VAL A 123 4.51 -2.83 -8.39
N PHE A 124 4.82 -1.61 -8.77
CA PHE A 124 6.11 -1.25 -9.37
C PHE A 124 7.28 -1.58 -8.45
N LEU A 125 7.20 -1.17 -7.19
CA LEU A 125 8.24 -1.42 -6.19
C LEU A 125 8.47 -2.92 -5.96
N THR A 126 7.39 -3.68 -5.86
CA THR A 126 7.47 -5.14 -5.68
C THR A 126 8.12 -5.80 -6.90
N TYR A 127 7.73 -5.38 -8.11
CA TYR A 127 8.32 -5.88 -9.35
C TYR A 127 9.82 -5.59 -9.43
N LEU A 128 10.22 -4.40 -9.06
CA LEU A 128 11.61 -3.98 -9.01
C LEU A 128 12.43 -4.81 -8.00
N LEU A 129 11.87 -5.05 -6.81
CA LEU A 129 12.49 -5.90 -5.79
C LEU A 129 12.69 -7.33 -6.30
N TYR A 130 11.67 -7.91 -6.94
CA TYR A 130 11.80 -9.25 -7.53
C TYR A 130 12.85 -9.30 -8.64
N ALA A 131 12.88 -8.32 -9.53
CA ALA A 131 13.88 -8.24 -10.59
C ALA A 131 15.30 -8.18 -10.03
N LEU A 132 15.50 -7.42 -8.94
CA LEU A 132 16.79 -7.35 -8.25
C LEU A 132 17.15 -8.67 -7.57
N ILE A 133 16.23 -9.31 -6.86
CA ILE A 133 16.50 -10.57 -6.16
C ILE A 133 16.84 -11.68 -7.17
N LEU A 134 16.10 -11.77 -8.28
CA LEU A 134 16.35 -12.78 -9.33
C LEU A 134 17.69 -12.61 -10.04
N GLN A 135 18.26 -11.40 -10.08
CA GLN A 135 19.62 -11.19 -10.61
C GLN A 135 20.70 -11.82 -9.73
N PHE A 136 20.48 -11.92 -8.42
CA PHE A 136 21.49 -12.36 -7.45
C PHE A 136 21.21 -13.74 -6.84
N SER A 137 20.03 -14.31 -7.09
CA SER A 137 19.60 -15.55 -6.42
C SER A 137 18.86 -16.50 -7.34
N ASN A 138 18.97 -17.80 -7.06
CA ASN A 138 18.18 -18.83 -7.72
C ASN A 138 16.76 -18.85 -7.15
N GLU A 139 15.79 -19.38 -7.92
CA GLU A 139 14.36 -19.43 -7.58
C GLU A 139 14.07 -20.04 -6.19
N GLU A 140 14.80 -21.07 -5.78
CA GLU A 140 14.66 -21.68 -4.45
C GLU A 140 15.03 -20.71 -3.32
N LYS A 141 16.13 -19.96 -3.47
CA LYS A 141 16.55 -18.98 -2.47
C LYS A 141 15.60 -17.79 -2.38
N VAL A 142 14.93 -17.44 -3.49
CA VAL A 142 13.89 -16.39 -3.49
C VAL A 142 12.73 -16.79 -2.58
N LYS A 143 12.27 -18.05 -2.62
CA LYS A 143 11.22 -18.57 -1.74
C LYS A 143 11.58 -18.41 -0.26
N ASP A 144 12.81 -18.79 0.08
CA ASP A 144 13.28 -18.73 1.47
C ASP A 144 13.37 -17.27 1.95
N ILE A 145 13.94 -16.38 1.13
CA ILE A 145 14.04 -14.94 1.46
C ILE A 145 12.65 -14.33 1.66
N VAL A 146 11.71 -14.62 0.77
CA VAL A 146 10.32 -14.16 0.88
C VAL A 146 9.67 -14.72 2.15
N GLY A 147 9.85 -15.99 2.46
CA GLY A 147 9.34 -16.63 3.67
C GLY A 147 9.87 -15.96 4.95
N TYR A 148 11.17 -15.75 5.05
CA TYR A 148 11.78 -15.04 6.19
C TYR A 148 11.30 -13.59 6.30
N PHE A 149 11.18 -12.89 5.17
CA PHE A 149 10.66 -11.52 5.15
C PHE A 149 9.21 -11.46 5.65
N GLN A 150 8.36 -12.41 5.24
CA GLN A 150 6.97 -12.49 5.71
C GLN A 150 6.89 -12.74 7.21
N ILE A 151 7.68 -13.67 7.74
CA ILE A 151 7.73 -13.95 9.19
C ILE A 151 8.18 -12.69 9.94
N PHE A 152 9.28 -12.07 9.50
CA PHE A 152 9.81 -10.86 10.11
C PHE A 152 8.75 -9.74 10.14
N MET A 153 8.11 -9.49 9.01
CA MET A 153 7.09 -8.45 8.90
C MET A 153 5.84 -8.75 9.74
N THR A 154 5.41 -10.01 9.79
CA THR A 154 4.27 -10.42 10.63
C THR A 154 4.56 -10.15 12.11
N VAL A 155 5.75 -10.52 12.59
CA VAL A 155 6.18 -10.27 13.96
C VAL A 155 6.33 -8.78 14.24
N PHE A 156 6.96 -8.03 13.32
CA PHE A 156 7.13 -6.58 13.42
C PHE A 156 5.80 -5.84 13.54
N PHE A 157 4.81 -6.22 12.71
CA PHE A 157 3.48 -5.62 12.79
C PHE A 157 2.69 -6.05 14.01
N ALA A 158 2.77 -7.32 14.42
CA ALA A 158 2.08 -7.78 15.62
C ALA A 158 2.60 -7.04 16.88
N ILE A 159 3.91 -6.87 16.98
CA ILE A 159 4.52 -6.08 18.07
C ILE A 159 4.19 -4.60 17.90
N GLY A 160 4.38 -4.04 16.71
CA GLY A 160 4.10 -2.64 16.41
C GLY A 160 2.68 -2.23 16.75
N PHE A 161 1.70 -3.04 16.34
CA PHE A 161 0.29 -2.78 16.63
C PHE A 161 -0.05 -2.77 18.13
N GLN A 162 0.66 -3.57 18.96
CA GLN A 162 0.45 -3.62 20.39
C GLN A 162 1.23 -2.54 21.15
N VAL A 163 2.42 -2.20 20.69
CA VAL A 163 3.37 -1.35 21.41
C VAL A 163 3.22 0.12 21.03
N ILE A 164 3.07 0.42 19.73
CA ILE A 164 3.01 1.80 19.24
C ILE A 164 1.89 2.62 19.89
N PRO A 165 0.62 2.15 19.99
CA PRO A 165 -0.45 2.92 20.62
C PRO A 165 -0.25 3.19 22.12
N ARG A 166 0.63 2.41 22.76
CA ARG A 166 0.93 2.58 24.20
C ARG A 166 2.08 3.53 24.46
N LEU A 167 2.97 3.70 23.47
CA LEU A 167 4.17 4.53 23.61
C LEU A 167 3.99 5.92 23.01
N ILE A 168 3.08 6.08 22.05
CA ILE A 168 2.90 7.32 21.31
C ILE A 168 1.54 7.90 21.63
N ASP A 169 1.53 9.12 22.19
CA ASP A 169 0.32 9.93 22.25
C ASP A 169 0.08 10.54 20.85
N PHE A 170 -0.88 9.98 20.14
CA PHE A 170 -1.22 10.42 18.78
C PHE A 170 -1.72 11.87 18.74
N HIS A 171 -2.27 12.39 19.84
CA HIS A 171 -2.70 13.80 19.94
C HIS A 171 -1.51 14.73 19.99
N GLU A 172 -0.52 14.42 20.82
CA GLU A 172 0.73 15.20 20.89
C GLU A 172 1.52 15.09 19.59
N LEU A 173 1.64 13.88 19.02
CA LEU A 173 2.30 13.67 17.73
C LEU A 173 1.65 14.51 16.62
N SER A 174 0.32 14.55 16.56
CA SER A 174 -0.40 15.33 15.53
C SER A 174 -0.26 16.84 15.70
N ALA A 175 -0.04 17.31 16.93
CA ALA A 175 0.14 18.74 17.22
C ALA A 175 1.58 19.21 16.94
N MET A 176 2.56 18.33 17.09
CA MET A 176 3.99 18.63 16.88
C MET A 176 4.52 18.15 15.53
N PHE A 177 3.64 17.58 14.68
CA PHE A 177 4.09 16.99 13.43
C PHE A 177 4.51 18.06 12.43
N GLU A 178 5.80 18.09 12.13
CA GLU A 178 6.41 18.88 11.06
C GLU A 178 7.11 17.95 10.06
N LEU A 179 6.91 18.24 8.77
CA LEU A 179 7.56 17.50 7.69
C LEU A 179 9.05 17.84 7.68
N GLN A 180 9.87 16.86 7.97
CA GLN A 180 11.31 16.96 7.85
C GLN A 180 11.76 16.64 6.41
N TRP A 181 12.91 17.16 5.98
CA TRP A 181 13.41 16.98 4.62
C TRP A 181 13.50 15.52 4.16
N TYR A 182 13.82 14.58 5.07
CA TYR A 182 13.90 13.16 4.77
C TYR A 182 12.51 12.52 4.54
N SER A 183 11.44 13.12 5.02
CA SER A 183 10.07 12.62 4.80
C SER A 183 9.69 12.65 3.32
N TYR A 184 10.29 13.56 2.54
CA TYR A 184 10.04 13.66 1.10
C TYR A 184 10.61 12.48 0.28
N PHE A 185 11.42 11.61 0.86
CA PHE A 185 11.82 10.36 0.23
C PHE A 185 10.73 9.27 0.29
N LEU A 186 9.70 9.47 1.08
CA LEU A 186 8.62 8.51 1.25
C LEU A 186 7.45 8.81 0.28
N PRO A 187 7.10 7.90 -0.64
CA PRO A 187 6.00 8.10 -1.59
C PRO A 187 4.64 8.42 -0.96
N PRO A 188 4.26 7.84 0.20
CA PRO A 188 3.04 8.22 0.91
C PRO A 188 2.95 9.70 1.25
N VAL A 189 4.08 10.36 1.48
CA VAL A 189 4.12 11.81 1.77
C VAL A 189 3.72 12.62 0.55
N TRP A 190 4.14 12.23 -0.65
CA TRP A 190 3.74 12.93 -1.89
C TRP A 190 2.23 12.86 -2.11
N MET A 191 1.64 11.69 -1.84
CA MET A 191 0.19 11.52 -1.96
C MET A 191 -0.57 12.34 -0.91
N ALA A 192 -0.05 12.41 0.32
CA ALA A 192 -0.62 13.21 1.39
C ALA A 192 -0.55 14.72 1.07
N LEU A 193 0.58 15.20 0.58
CA LEU A 193 0.75 16.60 0.17
C LEU A 193 -0.15 16.98 -1.01
N MET A 194 -0.32 16.08 -1.96
CA MET A 194 -1.25 16.27 -3.07
C MET A 194 -2.68 16.45 -2.55
N LEU A 195 -3.12 15.61 -1.63
CA LEU A 195 -4.44 15.71 -1.01
C LEU A 195 -4.62 17.01 -0.20
N ASP A 196 -3.60 17.40 0.55
CA ASP A 196 -3.63 18.64 1.32
C ASP A 196 -3.73 19.88 0.41
N ALA A 197 -3.00 19.89 -0.70
CA ALA A 197 -3.07 20.97 -1.69
C ALA A 197 -4.48 21.12 -2.28
N PHE A 198 -5.16 20.00 -2.58
CA PHE A 198 -6.55 20.03 -3.05
C PHE A 198 -7.56 20.43 -1.98
N ASN A 199 -7.31 20.06 -0.72
CA ASN A 199 -8.18 20.42 0.39
C ASN A 199 -8.08 21.90 0.76
N THR A 200 -6.86 22.45 0.75
CA THR A 200 -6.58 23.85 1.11
C THR A 200 -6.71 24.82 -0.07
N GLY A 201 -6.73 24.29 -1.30
CA GLY A 201 -6.69 25.09 -2.54
C GLY A 201 -5.34 25.78 -2.78
N ASN A 202 -4.32 25.44 -1.99
CA ASN A 202 -3.00 26.06 -2.08
C ASN A 202 -2.06 25.19 -2.91
N PHE A 203 -1.88 25.55 -4.17
CA PHE A 203 -1.00 24.88 -5.14
C PHE A 203 0.35 25.57 -5.29
N GLU A 204 0.79 26.38 -4.35
CA GLU A 204 2.10 27.02 -4.43
C GLU A 204 3.22 26.00 -4.38
N TRP A 205 3.92 25.85 -5.48
CA TRP A 205 5.08 24.95 -5.63
C TRP A 205 6.19 25.22 -4.60
N VAL A 206 6.23 26.42 -4.07
CA VAL A 206 7.18 26.88 -3.04
C VAL A 206 7.02 26.08 -1.74
N ASN A 207 5.82 25.65 -1.41
CA ASN A 207 5.56 24.85 -0.21
C ASN A 207 6.08 23.42 -0.32
N TRP A 208 6.27 22.91 -1.54
CA TRP A 208 6.82 21.59 -1.81
C TRP A 208 8.34 21.54 -1.72
N CYS A 209 8.99 22.71 -1.87
CA CYS A 209 10.45 22.87 -1.84
C CYS A 209 10.96 23.66 -0.63
N ARG A 210 10.10 24.01 0.30
CA ARG A 210 10.50 24.73 1.51
C ARG A 210 11.24 23.77 2.43
N PHE A 211 12.54 23.61 2.15
CA PHE A 211 13.45 23.10 3.16
C PHE A 211 13.35 24.07 4.35
N PRO A 212 13.14 23.57 5.59
CA PRO A 212 13.26 24.44 6.76
C PRO A 212 14.69 25.00 6.76
N THR A 213 14.82 26.28 6.40
CA THR A 213 16.04 27.02 6.61
C THR A 213 16.09 27.37 8.08
N HIS A 214 16.85 26.61 8.84
CA HIS A 214 17.33 27.01 10.17
C HIS A 214 18.53 27.94 10.03
#